data_7c0be37148edb8cea5c848354a9834a0
#
_entry.id   7c0be37148edb8cea5c848354a9834a0
#
_cell.length_a   1.000
_cell.length_b   1.000
_cell.length_c   1.000
_cell.angle_alpha   90.00
_cell.angle_beta   90.00
_cell.angle_gamma   90.00
#
_symmetry.space_group_name_H-M   'P 1'
#
loop_
_entity.id
_entity.type
_entity.pdbx_description
1 polymer ?
#
loop_
_entity_poly.entity_id
_entity_poly.type
_entity_poly.pdbx_seq_one_letter_code
_entity_poly.pdbx_strand_id
1 'polypeptide(L)'
;MPTYALAVGRPLRWLLAFALFLVAVGCSQNVERIDKNQPPPPPPRPLPGQTGAAAPPGGAGGEEAPVAGASIHGEVKIAPELASKIGPNAALFVFARRPGGGPVAATRIGSPEFPVHYTLTGQNVMFSDEGLSGELDIVARISQSGTAGPANPGDLSGAAPGNPVTVGDGQPHDILIDTEH
;
A
#
# COMPACT_ATOMS: atom_id res chain seq x y z
N MET A 1 -18.88 57.72 -33.83
CA MET A 1 -19.54 56.77 -32.94
C MET A 1 -20.08 55.62 -33.79
N PRO A 2 -19.43 54.45 -33.85
CA PRO A 2 -19.99 53.32 -34.54
C PRO A 2 -20.57 52.32 -33.49
N THR A 3 -21.82 52.04 -33.66
CA THR A 3 -22.64 51.04 -32.95
C THR A 3 -22.30 49.65 -33.46
N TYR A 4 -21.75 48.80 -32.59
CA TYR A 4 -21.55 47.39 -32.89
C TYR A 4 -22.79 46.60 -32.54
N ALA A 5 -23.48 46.11 -33.55
CA ALA A 5 -24.61 45.18 -33.42
C ALA A 5 -24.06 43.78 -33.16
N LEU A 6 -24.37 43.21 -31.98
CA LEU A 6 -24.11 41.81 -31.62
C LEU A 6 -25.06 40.89 -32.39
N ALA A 7 -24.53 40.19 -33.39
CA ALA A 7 -25.20 39.07 -34.02
C ALA A 7 -25.06 37.83 -33.15
N VAL A 8 -26.10 37.48 -32.41
CA VAL A 8 -26.21 36.20 -31.68
C VAL A 8 -26.57 35.12 -32.71
N GLY A 9 -25.50 34.44 -33.17
CA GLY A 9 -25.59 33.29 -34.09
C GLY A 9 -26.11 32.05 -33.37
N ARG A 10 -27.06 31.41 -34.00
CA ARG A 10 -27.80 30.22 -33.63
C ARG A 10 -27.03 28.93 -33.99
N PRO A 11 -26.17 28.36 -33.13
CA PRO A 11 -25.81 26.94 -33.26
C PRO A 11 -26.12 26.09 -32.03
N LEU A 12 -27.06 26.52 -31.14
CA LEU A 12 -27.34 25.76 -29.93
C LEU A 12 -28.36 24.61 -30.12
N ARG A 13 -28.91 24.46 -31.32
CA ARG A 13 -29.96 23.44 -31.60
C ARG A 13 -29.44 22.11 -32.13
N TRP A 14 -28.15 22.00 -32.46
CA TRP A 14 -27.56 20.77 -33.00
C TRP A 14 -26.84 19.90 -31.96
N LEU A 15 -26.57 20.43 -30.75
CA LEU A 15 -25.92 19.68 -29.68
C LEU A 15 -26.86 18.82 -28.84
N LEU A 16 -28.17 18.98 -28.96
CA LEU A 16 -29.18 18.17 -28.23
C LEU A 16 -29.61 16.91 -28.97
N ALA A 17 -29.25 16.74 -30.24
CA ALA A 17 -29.63 15.56 -31.02
C ALA A 17 -28.61 14.41 -30.98
N PHE A 18 -27.43 14.62 -30.42
CA PHE A 18 -26.36 13.59 -30.37
C PHE A 18 -26.25 12.88 -29.02
N ALA A 19 -27.04 13.28 -28.02
CA ALA A 19 -26.97 12.70 -26.67
C ALA A 19 -27.96 11.53 -26.44
N LEU A 20 -28.67 11.07 -27.45
CA LEU A 20 -29.74 10.05 -27.26
C LEU A 20 -29.44 8.70 -27.94
N PHE A 21 -28.20 8.40 -28.32
CA PHE A 21 -27.91 7.15 -29.04
C PHE A 21 -26.75 6.30 -28.44
N LEU A 22 -26.46 6.45 -27.18
CA LEU A 22 -25.40 5.65 -26.51
C LEU A 22 -25.85 5.04 -25.18
N VAL A 23 -27.01 4.36 -25.19
CA VAL A 23 -27.43 3.50 -24.08
C VAL A 23 -27.92 2.19 -24.67
N ALA A 24 -27.02 1.33 -25.11
CA ALA A 24 -27.27 -0.12 -25.24
C ALA A 24 -25.95 -0.86 -25.52
N VAL A 25 -24.98 -0.81 -24.61
CA VAL A 25 -24.01 -1.91 -24.50
C VAL A 25 -24.15 -2.43 -23.07
N GLY A 26 -25.02 -3.43 -22.93
CA GLY A 26 -25.17 -4.18 -21.70
C GLY A 26 -23.88 -4.87 -21.35
N CYS A 27 -23.23 -4.45 -20.28
CA CYS A 27 -22.27 -5.28 -19.57
C CYS A 27 -23.05 -6.47 -18.99
N SER A 28 -23.01 -7.62 -19.67
CA SER A 28 -23.32 -8.90 -19.07
C SER A 28 -22.28 -9.15 -17.99
N GLN A 29 -22.55 -8.68 -16.78
CA GLN A 29 -21.83 -9.15 -15.60
C GLN A 29 -22.26 -10.61 -15.44
N ASN A 30 -21.34 -11.51 -15.72
CA ASN A 30 -21.46 -12.93 -15.44
C ASN A 30 -21.43 -13.08 -13.91
N VAL A 31 -22.51 -12.73 -13.25
CA VAL A 31 -22.75 -13.04 -11.84
C VAL A 31 -23.14 -14.50 -11.81
N GLU A 32 -22.17 -15.35 -11.64
CA GLU A 32 -22.38 -16.73 -11.31
C GLU A 32 -23.19 -16.76 -10.01
N ARG A 33 -24.48 -17.12 -10.12
CA ARG A 33 -25.36 -17.28 -8.96
C ARG A 33 -24.83 -18.45 -8.17
N ILE A 34 -24.21 -18.15 -7.05
CA ILE A 34 -23.85 -19.16 -6.05
C ILE A 34 -25.18 -19.78 -5.58
N ASP A 35 -25.43 -20.97 -6.04
CA ASP A 35 -26.61 -21.75 -5.63
C ASP A 35 -26.39 -22.17 -4.16
N LYS A 36 -27.17 -21.55 -3.26
CA LYS A 36 -27.05 -21.77 -1.80
C LYS A 36 -27.34 -23.22 -1.39
N ASN A 37 -27.74 -24.05 -2.35
CA ASN A 37 -28.06 -25.47 -2.12
C ASN A 37 -27.00 -26.41 -2.68
N GLN A 38 -25.88 -25.91 -3.19
CA GLN A 38 -24.80 -26.75 -3.69
C GLN A 38 -23.91 -27.14 -2.51
N PRO A 39 -23.74 -28.41 -2.22
CA PRO A 39 -22.81 -28.84 -1.17
C PRO A 39 -21.41 -28.40 -1.52
N PRO A 40 -20.58 -28.00 -0.52
CA PRO A 40 -19.22 -27.55 -0.78
C PRO A 40 -18.44 -28.63 -1.53
N PRO A 41 -17.55 -28.26 -2.45
CA PRO A 41 -16.73 -29.21 -3.17
C PRO A 41 -15.91 -30.04 -2.17
N PRO A 42 -15.74 -31.34 -2.42
CA PRO A 42 -14.94 -32.16 -1.53
C PRO A 42 -13.50 -31.68 -1.47
N PRO A 43 -12.84 -31.73 -0.30
CA PRO A 43 -11.45 -31.33 -0.17
C PRO A 43 -10.56 -32.09 -1.15
N PRO A 44 -9.50 -31.45 -1.69
CA PRO A 44 -8.57 -32.09 -2.60
C PRO A 44 -7.97 -33.35 -1.94
N ARG A 45 -7.94 -34.43 -2.67
CA ARG A 45 -7.35 -35.67 -2.19
C ARG A 45 -5.85 -35.49 -2.00
N PRO A 46 -5.29 -35.90 -0.84
CA PRO A 46 -3.84 -35.87 -0.67
C PRO A 46 -3.18 -36.77 -1.72
N LEU A 47 -2.13 -36.23 -2.33
CA LEU A 47 -1.29 -37.04 -3.23
C LEU A 47 -0.54 -38.08 -2.40
N PRO A 48 -0.36 -39.33 -2.92
CA PRO A 48 0.38 -40.36 -2.21
C PRO A 48 1.85 -39.95 -2.07
N GLY A 49 2.30 -39.74 -0.83
CA GLY A 49 3.70 -39.47 -0.55
C GLY A 49 4.00 -38.37 0.49
N GLN A 50 2.97 -37.72 1.05
CA GLN A 50 3.20 -36.76 2.14
C GLN A 50 2.74 -37.38 3.49
N THR A 51 3.62 -38.08 4.14
CA THR A 51 3.54 -38.43 5.56
C THR A 51 3.97 -37.19 6.34
N GLY A 52 3.02 -36.32 6.67
CA GLY A 52 3.22 -35.15 7.46
C GLY A 52 2.74 -35.30 8.88
N ALA A 53 3.49 -34.85 9.82
CA ALA A 53 3.18 -34.79 11.24
C ALA A 53 1.94 -33.94 11.51
N ALA A 54 1.08 -34.40 12.40
CA ALA A 54 -0.10 -33.71 12.90
C ALA A 54 0.28 -32.42 13.62
N ALA A 55 -0.32 -31.29 13.22
CA ALA A 55 -0.25 -30.05 13.95
C ALA A 55 -1.26 -30.07 15.12
N PRO A 56 -0.92 -29.58 16.32
CA PRO A 56 -1.85 -29.38 17.41
C PRO A 56 -2.74 -28.16 17.16
N PRO A 57 -4.00 -28.17 17.62
CA PRO A 57 -4.90 -27.02 17.50
C PRO A 57 -4.66 -26.00 18.61
N GLY A 58 -4.60 -24.77 18.26
CA GLY A 58 -4.85 -23.69 19.19
C GLY A 58 -3.74 -22.67 19.38
N GLY A 59 -4.05 -21.42 19.13
CA GLY A 59 -3.27 -20.31 19.63
C GLY A 59 -3.26 -19.10 18.69
N ALA A 60 -4.07 -18.15 19.07
CA ALA A 60 -4.13 -16.80 18.51
C ALA A 60 -2.76 -16.12 18.47
N GLY A 61 -2.60 -15.21 17.49
CA GLY A 61 -1.45 -14.33 17.40
C GLY A 61 -0.35 -14.92 16.52
N GLY A 62 -0.62 -15.11 15.24
CA GLY A 62 0.40 -15.53 14.29
C GLY A 62 1.41 -14.42 14.07
N GLU A 63 2.51 -14.46 14.78
CA GLU A 63 3.78 -14.01 14.29
C GLU A 63 4.10 -14.92 13.11
N GLU A 64 3.72 -14.46 11.92
CA GLU A 64 4.04 -15.14 10.68
C GLU A 64 5.56 -15.16 10.56
N ALA A 65 6.13 -16.34 10.82
CA ALA A 65 7.57 -16.55 10.67
C ALA A 65 7.99 -16.05 9.28
N PRO A 66 9.10 -15.28 9.16
CA PRO A 66 9.55 -14.76 7.89
C PRO A 66 9.70 -15.92 6.91
N VAL A 67 8.87 -15.94 5.87
CA VAL A 67 9.11 -16.81 4.72
C VAL A 67 10.55 -16.52 4.27
N ALA A 68 11.38 -17.56 4.19
CA ALA A 68 12.78 -17.47 3.77
C ALA A 68 12.82 -16.92 2.33
N GLY A 69 12.78 -15.62 2.21
CA GLY A 69 12.79 -14.81 1.01
C GLY A 69 13.31 -13.43 1.37
N ALA A 70 13.63 -12.65 0.37
CA ALA A 70 14.09 -11.28 0.53
C ALA A 70 13.09 -10.48 1.40
N SER A 71 13.48 -10.12 2.61
CA SER A 71 12.67 -9.34 3.54
C SER A 71 13.52 -8.33 4.30
N ILE A 72 12.88 -7.24 4.72
CA ILE A 72 13.44 -6.22 5.60
C ILE A 72 12.44 -6.03 6.73
N HIS A 73 12.89 -6.02 7.97
CA HIS A 73 12.04 -5.85 9.14
C HIS A 73 12.69 -4.95 10.18
N GLY A 74 11.90 -4.47 11.11
CA GLY A 74 12.35 -3.63 12.21
C GLY A 74 11.20 -2.99 12.96
N GLU A 75 11.52 -2.04 13.81
CA GLU A 75 10.59 -1.30 14.64
C GLU A 75 10.66 0.19 14.30
N VAL A 76 9.50 0.84 14.19
CA VAL A 76 9.40 2.29 14.04
C VAL A 76 9.05 2.89 15.40
N LYS A 77 9.89 3.80 15.87
CA LYS A 77 9.68 4.62 17.06
C LYS A 77 9.46 6.07 16.67
N ILE A 78 8.88 6.83 17.56
CA ILE A 78 8.70 8.28 17.37
C ILE A 78 9.35 9.03 18.53
N ALA A 79 9.99 10.15 18.21
CA ALA A 79 10.51 11.05 19.22
C ALA A 79 9.35 11.61 20.06
N PRO A 80 9.48 11.63 21.41
CA PRO A 80 8.35 12.00 22.29
C PRO A 80 7.72 13.36 21.99
N GLU A 81 8.55 14.33 21.54
CA GLU A 81 8.13 15.67 21.16
C GLU A 81 7.24 15.71 19.91
N LEU A 82 7.35 14.70 19.03
CA LEU A 82 6.57 14.58 17.80
C LEU A 82 5.29 13.75 17.98
N ALA A 83 5.20 12.96 19.04
CA ALA A 83 4.05 12.06 19.25
C ALA A 83 2.71 12.81 19.33
N SER A 84 2.70 14.01 19.92
CA SER A 84 1.50 14.85 20.02
C SER A 84 1.09 15.54 18.71
N LYS A 85 1.96 15.50 17.69
CA LYS A 85 1.70 16.10 16.39
C LYS A 85 1.01 15.16 15.40
N ILE A 86 0.77 13.91 15.78
CA ILE A 86 0.09 12.94 14.93
C ILE A 86 -1.40 13.27 14.87
N GLY A 87 -1.89 13.59 13.67
CA GLY A 87 -3.29 13.89 13.44
C GLY A 87 -4.19 12.64 13.43
N PRO A 88 -5.51 12.81 13.59
CA PRO A 88 -6.46 11.70 13.68
C PRO A 88 -6.58 10.88 12.38
N ASN A 89 -6.23 11.46 11.24
CA ASN A 89 -6.26 10.78 9.93
C ASN A 89 -4.86 10.35 9.46
N ALA A 90 -3.85 10.51 10.30
CA ALA A 90 -2.49 10.19 9.93
C ALA A 90 -2.30 8.69 9.67
N ALA A 91 -1.41 8.37 8.74
CA ALA A 91 -0.97 7.01 8.47
C ALA A 91 0.56 6.96 8.39
N LEU A 92 1.11 5.88 8.91
CA LEU A 92 2.52 5.56 8.80
C LEU A 92 2.75 4.81 7.47
N PHE A 93 3.74 5.26 6.74
CA PHE A 93 4.27 4.57 5.56
C PHE A 93 5.73 4.21 5.82
N VAL A 94 6.09 2.96 5.57
CA VAL A 94 7.49 2.53 5.55
C VAL A 94 7.84 2.19 4.11
N PHE A 95 8.89 2.83 3.59
CA PHE A 95 9.35 2.70 2.21
C PHE A 95 10.73 2.05 2.19
N ALA A 96 10.93 1.13 1.25
CA ALA A 96 12.24 0.75 0.76
C ALA A 96 12.45 1.40 -0.61
N ARG A 97 13.53 2.16 -0.78
CA ARG A 97 13.83 2.88 -2.02
C ARG A 97 15.28 2.64 -2.45
N ARG A 98 15.56 2.74 -3.74
CA ARG A 98 16.93 2.74 -4.22
C ARG A 98 17.67 3.99 -3.74
N PRO A 99 18.96 3.89 -3.38
CA PRO A 99 19.76 5.07 -3.07
C PRO A 99 19.68 6.10 -4.19
N GLY A 100 19.20 7.32 -3.87
CA GLY A 100 18.98 8.36 -4.86
C GLY A 100 17.82 8.14 -5.84
N GLY A 101 17.03 7.07 -5.68
CA GLY A 101 15.92 6.70 -6.55
C GLY A 101 14.56 6.75 -5.87
N GLY A 102 13.55 6.22 -6.58
CA GLY A 102 12.18 6.11 -6.10
C GLY A 102 11.94 4.89 -5.18
N PRO A 103 10.77 4.82 -4.52
CA PRO A 103 10.38 3.68 -3.71
C PRO A 103 10.17 2.45 -4.60
N VAL A 104 10.71 1.30 -4.16
CA VAL A 104 10.52 0.00 -4.79
C VAL A 104 9.51 -0.86 -4.04
N ALA A 105 9.41 -0.66 -2.73
CA ALA A 105 8.42 -1.33 -1.89
C ALA A 105 7.88 -0.37 -0.82
N ALA A 106 6.64 -0.58 -0.41
CA ALA A 106 6.02 0.21 0.64
C ALA A 106 4.99 -0.59 1.42
N THR A 107 4.85 -0.29 2.70
CA THR A 107 3.73 -0.72 3.52
C THR A 107 3.05 0.48 4.16
N ARG A 108 1.73 0.39 4.37
CA ARG A 108 0.91 1.41 5.01
C ARG A 108 0.28 0.86 6.27
N ILE A 109 0.40 1.59 7.36
CA ILE A 109 -0.21 1.27 8.66
C ILE A 109 -1.09 2.45 9.03
N GLY A 110 -2.41 2.22 9.08
CA GLY A 110 -3.38 3.23 9.50
C GLY A 110 -3.40 3.35 11.03
N SER A 111 -3.56 4.58 11.55
CA SER A 111 -3.63 4.86 12.99
C SER A 111 -2.50 4.16 13.77
N PRO A 112 -1.23 4.53 13.53
CA PRO A 112 -0.09 3.84 14.13
C PRO A 112 -0.04 4.06 15.64
N GLU A 113 0.12 2.98 16.39
CA GLU A 113 0.41 2.99 17.83
C GLU A 113 1.86 2.61 18.05
N PHE A 114 2.68 3.56 18.50
CA PHE A 114 4.12 3.36 18.65
C PHE A 114 4.49 2.65 19.95
N PRO A 115 5.49 1.76 19.91
CA PRO A 115 6.31 1.36 18.75
C PRO A 115 5.56 0.46 17.77
N VAL A 116 5.86 0.57 16.46
CA VAL A 116 5.23 -0.19 15.38
C VAL A 116 6.23 -1.14 14.73
N HIS A 117 5.96 -2.43 14.74
CA HIS A 117 6.74 -3.39 13.96
C HIS A 117 6.35 -3.36 12.48
N TYR A 118 7.34 -3.47 11.61
CA TYR A 118 7.11 -3.54 10.17
C TYR A 118 7.90 -4.67 9.53
N THR A 119 7.37 -5.17 8.44
CA THR A 119 8.05 -6.12 7.56
C THR A 119 7.75 -5.76 6.11
N LEU A 120 8.78 -5.63 5.29
CA LEU A 120 8.68 -5.48 3.85
C LEU A 120 9.15 -6.78 3.20
N THR A 121 8.32 -7.32 2.32
CA THR A 121 8.56 -8.55 1.57
C THR A 121 8.36 -8.31 0.08
N GLY A 122 8.55 -9.30 -0.75
CA GLY A 122 8.21 -9.23 -2.16
C GLY A 122 6.75 -8.85 -2.46
N GLN A 123 5.82 -9.06 -1.49
CA GLN A 123 4.41 -8.66 -1.63
C GLN A 123 4.19 -7.14 -1.52
N ASN A 124 5.13 -6.43 -0.92
CA ASN A 124 5.08 -4.97 -0.77
C ASN A 124 5.70 -4.21 -1.94
N VAL A 125 6.26 -4.94 -2.93
CA VAL A 125 6.89 -4.35 -4.11
C VAL A 125 5.85 -3.64 -4.97
N MET A 126 6.16 -2.40 -5.35
CA MET A 126 5.25 -1.54 -6.11
C MET A 126 5.33 -1.78 -7.63
N PHE A 127 6.48 -2.26 -8.11
CA PHE A 127 6.74 -2.52 -9.52
C PHE A 127 7.36 -3.92 -9.67
N SER A 128 6.71 -4.79 -10.44
CA SER A 128 7.05 -6.22 -10.54
C SER A 128 8.47 -6.51 -11.06
N ASP A 129 9.05 -5.57 -11.81
CA ASP A 129 10.32 -5.79 -12.50
C ASP A 129 11.55 -5.58 -11.62
N GLU A 130 11.42 -4.88 -10.49
CA GLU A 130 12.56 -4.50 -9.67
C GLU A 130 12.81 -5.43 -8.47
N GLY A 131 11.76 -6.05 -7.95
CA GLY A 131 11.85 -6.93 -6.78
C GLY A 131 12.43 -6.25 -5.53
N LEU A 132 12.31 -6.91 -4.39
CA LEU A 132 12.96 -6.49 -3.15
C LEU A 132 14.34 -7.14 -3.09
N SER A 133 15.40 -6.43 -3.52
CA SER A 133 16.74 -6.98 -3.61
C SER A 133 17.82 -5.90 -3.59
N GLY A 134 19.04 -6.30 -3.20
CA GLY A 134 20.22 -5.43 -3.17
C GLY A 134 20.23 -4.48 -1.98
N GLU A 135 20.81 -3.30 -2.17
CA GLU A 135 20.89 -2.25 -1.14
C GLU A 135 19.76 -1.25 -1.30
N LEU A 136 19.06 -0.97 -0.21
CA LEU A 136 17.90 -0.07 -0.18
C LEU A 136 17.98 0.88 1.01
N ASP A 137 17.52 2.11 0.82
CA ASP A 137 17.26 3.05 1.90
C ASP A 137 15.89 2.78 2.51
N ILE A 138 15.84 2.59 3.82
CA ILE A 138 14.58 2.39 4.55
C ILE A 138 14.21 3.69 5.25
N VAL A 139 13.00 4.17 4.96
CA VAL A 139 12.48 5.44 5.47
C VAL A 139 11.05 5.23 5.97
N ALA A 140 10.76 5.74 7.14
CA ALA A 140 9.40 5.83 7.68
C ALA A 140 8.89 7.27 7.56
N ARG A 141 7.61 7.43 7.23
CA ARG A 141 6.94 8.73 7.21
C ARG A 141 5.52 8.63 7.69
N ILE A 142 5.15 9.52 8.60
CA ILE A 142 3.76 9.75 8.99
C ILE A 142 3.22 10.85 8.09
N SER A 143 2.26 10.48 7.24
CA SER A 143 1.52 11.46 6.44
C SER A 143 0.28 11.89 7.21
N GLN A 144 0.13 13.18 7.45
CA GLN A 144 -1.01 13.75 8.18
C GLN A 144 -2.33 13.59 7.41
N SER A 145 -2.26 13.56 6.09
CA SER A 145 -3.42 13.31 5.22
C SER A 145 -3.80 11.84 5.10
N GLY A 146 -2.96 10.92 5.60
CA GLY A 146 -3.15 9.47 5.46
C GLY A 146 -2.93 8.93 4.05
N THR A 147 -2.41 9.74 3.14
CA THR A 147 -2.17 9.37 1.73
C THR A 147 -0.68 9.28 1.42
N ALA A 148 -0.32 8.37 0.52
CA ALA A 148 1.02 8.32 -0.04
C ALA A 148 1.22 9.48 -1.03
N GLY A 149 2.46 9.97 -1.15
CA GLY A 149 2.80 11.07 -2.05
C GLY A 149 4.10 11.76 -1.62
N PRO A 150 4.44 12.92 -2.17
CA PRO A 150 5.51 13.77 -1.65
C PRO A 150 5.25 14.16 -0.20
N ALA A 151 6.32 14.48 0.55
CA ALA A 151 6.17 15.00 1.90
C ALA A 151 5.46 16.36 1.87
N ASN A 152 4.52 16.56 2.78
CA ASN A 152 3.81 17.82 2.96
C ASN A 152 4.26 18.49 4.26
N PRO A 153 4.08 19.82 4.40
CA PRO A 153 4.31 20.49 5.67
C PRO A 153 3.51 19.83 6.81
N GLY A 154 4.19 19.52 7.91
CA GLY A 154 3.63 18.82 9.06
C GLY A 154 3.70 17.29 9.00
N ASP A 155 4.12 16.70 7.89
CA ASP A 155 4.46 15.28 7.85
C ASP A 155 5.71 15.04 8.70
N LEU A 156 5.79 13.85 9.33
CA LEU A 156 6.92 13.47 10.17
C LEU A 156 7.69 12.33 9.51
N SER A 157 9.00 12.32 9.62
CA SER A 157 9.81 11.27 8.98
C SER A 157 11.02 10.85 9.80
N GLY A 158 11.57 9.69 9.45
CA GLY A 158 12.82 9.16 9.96
C GLY A 158 13.40 8.15 8.98
N ALA A 159 14.68 7.86 9.13
CA ALA A 159 15.38 6.88 8.30
C ALA A 159 16.08 5.83 9.17
N ALA A 160 16.26 4.63 8.65
CA ALA A 160 17.02 3.61 9.35
C ALA A 160 18.48 4.04 9.47
N PRO A 161 19.08 3.96 10.65
CA PRO A 161 20.53 4.16 10.81
C PRO A 161 21.27 3.08 9.99
N GLY A 162 22.29 3.49 9.27
CA GLY A 162 23.08 2.57 8.43
C GLY A 162 22.52 2.35 7.02
N ASN A 163 21.55 3.17 6.59
CA ASN A 163 21.16 3.19 5.16
C ASN A 163 22.37 3.46 4.24
N PRO A 164 22.48 2.77 3.09
CA PRO A 164 21.57 1.72 2.62
C PRO A 164 21.76 0.38 3.34
N VAL A 165 20.66 -0.37 3.54
CA VAL A 165 20.67 -1.69 4.17
C VAL A 165 20.59 -2.78 3.09
N THR A 166 21.18 -3.96 3.38
CA THR A 166 21.12 -5.10 2.47
C THR A 166 19.87 -5.93 2.70
N VAL A 167 19.09 -6.15 1.66
CA VAL A 167 17.86 -6.95 1.74
C VAL A 167 18.19 -8.40 2.12
N GLY A 168 17.50 -8.91 3.15
CA GLY A 168 17.65 -10.31 3.57
C GLY A 168 18.89 -10.58 4.43
N ASP A 169 19.51 -9.54 4.99
CA ASP A 169 20.65 -9.70 5.94
C ASP A 169 20.21 -10.28 7.29
N GLY A 170 18.90 -10.36 7.54
CA GLY A 170 18.34 -10.89 8.78
C GLY A 170 18.48 -9.97 9.99
N GLN A 171 18.95 -8.74 9.80
CA GLN A 171 19.08 -7.77 10.88
C GLN A 171 17.83 -6.88 10.99
N PRO A 172 17.44 -6.50 12.22
CA PRO A 172 16.40 -5.51 12.40
C PRO A 172 16.88 -4.11 12.03
N HIS A 173 16.12 -3.39 11.24
CA HIS A 173 16.42 -2.02 10.82
C HIS A 173 15.43 -1.07 11.49
N ASP A 174 15.69 -0.73 12.76
CA ASP A 174 14.83 0.15 13.53
C ASP A 174 14.92 1.60 13.02
N ILE A 175 13.78 2.30 13.05
CA ILE A 175 13.66 3.67 12.58
C ILE A 175 13.16 4.55 13.70
N LEU A 176 13.82 5.69 13.93
CA LEU A 176 13.31 6.75 14.78
C LEU A 176 12.76 7.87 13.90
N ILE A 177 11.49 8.21 14.09
CA ILE A 177 10.87 9.39 13.48
C ILE A 177 11.20 10.58 14.37
N ASP A 178 12.02 11.49 13.86
CA ASP A 178 12.59 12.64 14.57
C ASP A 178 12.57 13.95 13.78
N THR A 179 12.10 13.91 12.54
CA THR A 179 12.11 15.07 11.64
C THR A 179 10.69 15.46 11.23
N GLU A 180 10.39 16.76 11.26
CA GLU A 180 9.15 17.37 10.76
C GLU A 180 9.44 18.14 9.46
N HIS A 181 8.56 18.01 8.47
CA HIS A 181 8.65 18.68 7.16
C HIS A 181 7.98 20.05 7.12
#